data_628033e37505acb62106ab80c5cc7623
#
_entry.id   628033e37505acb62106ab80c5cc7623
#
_cell.length_a   1.000
_cell.length_b   1.000
_cell.length_c   1.000
_cell.angle_alpha   90.00
_cell.angle_beta   90.00
_cell.angle_gamma   90.00
#
_symmetry.space_group_name_H-M   'P 1'
#
loop_
_entity.id
_entity.type
_entity.pdbx_description
1 polymer ?
#
loop_
_entity_poly.entity_id
_entity_poly.type
_entity_poly.pdbx_seq_one_letter_code
_entity_poly.pdbx_strand_id
1 'polypeptide(L)'
;AYGNLFSMLTILKGLPLSYFKDLQDDKEIVFRSYDSLSTCILLLDEVLKNIKPKKDKMISLAKKGFITSTDLADYLVKNYKINFRLAYKITAKIVNYAEKNNKKLDELNLDELKKFYSKIDNKIFKILSLENSINSKKSFGGTSFNNIKKMIKKYYRVYK
;
A
#
# COMPACT_ATOMS: atom_id res chain seq x y z
N ALA A 1 14.30 -17.82 11.13
CA ALA A 1 15.31 -16.76 10.92
C ALA A 1 15.66 -16.02 12.21
N TYR A 2 14.70 -15.38 12.92
CA TYR A 2 15.02 -14.60 14.13
C TYR A 2 15.70 -15.41 15.22
N GLY A 3 15.24 -16.65 15.51
CA GLY A 3 15.88 -17.53 16.50
C GLY A 3 17.36 -17.78 16.16
N ASN A 4 17.67 -18.04 14.90
CA ASN A 4 19.04 -18.25 14.44
C ASN A 4 19.90 -16.99 14.59
N LEU A 5 19.32 -15.80 14.34
CA LEU A 5 20.02 -14.53 14.56
C LEU A 5 20.34 -14.34 16.05
N PHE A 6 19.38 -14.57 16.95
CA PHE A 6 19.62 -14.46 18.39
C PHE A 6 20.67 -15.48 18.87
N SER A 7 20.63 -16.71 18.38
CA SER A 7 21.66 -17.71 18.69
C SER A 7 23.04 -17.25 18.25
N MET A 8 23.18 -16.71 17.03
CA MET A 8 24.45 -16.20 16.53
C MET A 8 24.96 -15.04 17.36
N LEU A 9 24.10 -14.07 17.71
CA LEU A 9 24.48 -12.94 18.57
C LEU A 9 24.89 -13.41 19.97
N THR A 10 24.29 -14.48 20.49
CA THR A 10 24.65 -15.06 21.80
C THR A 10 26.02 -15.72 21.75
N ILE A 11 26.35 -16.45 20.70
CA ILE A 11 27.68 -17.06 20.49
C ILE A 11 28.76 -15.97 20.46
N LEU A 12 28.49 -14.86 19.79
CA LEU A 12 29.47 -13.76 19.64
C LEU A 12 29.60 -12.90 20.90
N LYS A 13 28.71 -13.04 21.89
CA LYS A 13 28.73 -12.20 23.08
C LYS A 13 29.87 -12.56 24.00
N GLY A 14 30.75 -11.59 24.30
CA GLY A 14 31.77 -11.71 25.34
C GLY A 14 32.94 -12.62 24.98
N LEU A 15 33.12 -12.96 23.72
CA LEU A 15 34.28 -13.72 23.25
C LEU A 15 35.55 -12.89 23.44
N PRO A 16 36.59 -13.44 24.10
CA PRO A 16 37.88 -12.77 24.20
C PRO A 16 38.67 -12.90 22.89
N LEU A 17 39.84 -12.23 22.86
CA LEU A 17 40.77 -12.31 21.72
C LEU A 17 41.34 -13.74 21.62
N SER A 18 40.96 -14.49 20.63
CA SER A 18 41.48 -15.77 20.17
C SER A 18 40.34 -16.59 19.53
N TYR A 19 40.64 -17.78 19.01
CA TYR A 19 39.63 -18.70 18.52
C TYR A 19 39.06 -19.54 19.68
N PHE A 20 37.75 -19.42 19.89
CA PHE A 20 37.03 -20.15 20.93
C PHE A 20 36.15 -21.27 20.33
N LYS A 21 35.95 -22.33 21.10
CA LYS A 21 35.13 -23.48 20.69
C LYS A 21 33.70 -23.09 20.39
N ASP A 22 33.15 -22.08 21.07
CA ASP A 22 31.81 -21.52 20.84
C ASP A 22 31.58 -21.11 19.37
N LEU A 23 32.64 -20.67 18.70
CA LEU A 23 32.60 -20.32 17.26
C LEU A 23 32.39 -21.56 16.34
N GLN A 24 32.44 -22.78 16.88
CA GLN A 24 32.12 -23.98 16.09
C GLN A 24 30.61 -24.15 15.88
N ASP A 25 29.79 -23.59 16.77
CA ASP A 25 28.33 -23.70 16.70
C ASP A 25 27.71 -22.74 15.67
N ASP A 26 28.47 -21.81 15.11
CA ASP A 26 28.03 -20.87 14.08
C ASP A 26 27.57 -21.61 12.80
N LYS A 27 28.25 -22.69 12.42
CA LYS A 27 28.05 -23.42 11.17
C LYS A 27 26.67 -24.06 11.08
N GLU A 28 26.24 -24.69 12.16
CA GLU A 28 24.90 -25.32 12.21
C GLU A 28 23.79 -24.28 12.07
N ILE A 29 23.96 -23.12 12.69
CA ILE A 29 23.00 -22.01 12.63
C ILE A 29 22.96 -21.44 11.20
N VAL A 30 24.12 -21.26 10.55
CA VAL A 30 24.20 -20.76 9.17
C VAL A 30 23.57 -21.77 8.21
N PHE A 31 23.88 -23.06 8.31
CA PHE A 31 23.33 -24.10 7.43
C PHE A 31 21.82 -24.21 7.57
N ARG A 32 21.29 -24.23 8.79
CA ARG A 32 19.83 -24.20 9.02
C ARG A 32 19.17 -22.95 8.43
N SER A 33 19.82 -21.81 8.52
CA SER A 33 19.31 -20.57 7.94
C SER A 33 19.28 -20.62 6.42
N TYR A 34 20.34 -21.15 5.82
CA TYR A 34 20.44 -21.35 4.37
C TYR A 34 19.36 -22.29 3.85
N ASP A 35 19.21 -23.47 4.46
CA ASP A 35 18.23 -24.47 4.05
C ASP A 35 16.80 -23.92 4.16
N SER A 36 16.50 -23.25 5.27
CA SER A 36 15.19 -22.61 5.47
C SER A 36 14.91 -21.53 4.43
N LEU A 37 15.89 -20.67 4.15
CA LEU A 37 15.75 -19.60 3.16
C LEU A 37 15.61 -20.15 1.75
N SER A 38 16.44 -21.13 1.38
CA SER A 38 16.38 -21.78 0.08
C SER A 38 15.03 -22.43 -0.17
N THR A 39 14.52 -23.16 0.82
CA THR A 39 13.17 -23.76 0.76
C THR A 39 12.09 -22.69 0.61
N CYS A 40 12.15 -21.60 1.37
CA CYS A 40 11.20 -20.49 1.26
C CYS A 40 11.22 -19.86 -0.14
N ILE A 41 12.39 -19.67 -0.74
CA ILE A 41 12.53 -19.10 -2.09
C ILE A 41 11.90 -20.03 -3.14
N LEU A 42 12.18 -21.35 -3.07
CA LEU A 42 11.60 -22.34 -3.98
C LEU A 42 10.07 -22.37 -3.88
N LEU A 43 9.54 -22.38 -2.66
CA LEU A 43 8.09 -22.36 -2.45
C LEU A 43 7.46 -21.05 -2.91
N LEU A 44 8.15 -19.92 -2.71
CA LEU A 44 7.66 -18.60 -3.16
C LEU A 44 7.54 -18.53 -4.68
N ASP A 45 8.47 -19.11 -5.42
CA ASP A 45 8.40 -19.19 -6.88
C ASP A 45 7.12 -19.92 -7.35
N GLU A 46 6.82 -21.06 -6.75
CA GLU A 46 5.60 -21.81 -7.05
C GLU A 46 4.31 -21.06 -6.64
N VAL A 47 4.33 -20.40 -5.49
CA VAL A 47 3.20 -19.55 -5.04
C VAL A 47 2.95 -18.42 -6.03
N LEU A 48 4.01 -17.71 -6.46
CA LEU A 48 3.88 -16.58 -7.40
C LEU A 48 3.33 -16.99 -8.75
N LYS A 49 3.74 -18.17 -9.29
CA LYS A 49 3.21 -18.72 -10.54
C LYS A 49 1.71 -19.02 -10.47
N ASN A 50 1.20 -19.35 -9.29
CA ASN A 50 -0.17 -19.78 -9.07
C ASN A 50 -1.10 -18.72 -8.47
N ILE A 51 -0.62 -17.49 -8.22
CA ILE A 51 -1.45 -16.40 -7.70
C ILE A 51 -2.57 -16.03 -8.68
N LYS A 52 -3.81 -16.12 -8.19
CA LYS A 52 -5.01 -15.67 -8.92
C LYS A 52 -5.70 -14.54 -8.14
N PRO A 53 -5.59 -13.28 -8.59
CA PRO A 53 -6.22 -12.16 -7.89
C PRO A 53 -7.74 -12.22 -8.01
N LYS A 54 -8.45 -12.12 -6.88
CA LYS A 54 -9.92 -12.01 -6.83
C LYS A 54 -10.32 -10.54 -7.03
N LYS A 55 -10.33 -10.09 -8.29
CA LYS A 55 -10.51 -8.68 -8.67
C LYS A 55 -11.74 -8.05 -8.06
N ASP A 56 -12.91 -8.72 -8.14
CA ASP A 56 -14.16 -8.18 -7.62
C ASP A 56 -14.12 -7.97 -6.10
N LYS A 57 -13.52 -8.92 -5.37
CA LYS A 57 -13.33 -8.79 -3.92
C LYS A 57 -12.37 -7.67 -3.57
N MET A 58 -11.28 -7.51 -4.33
CA MET A 58 -10.32 -6.41 -4.14
C MET A 58 -10.98 -5.05 -4.36
N ILE A 59 -11.77 -4.88 -5.43
CA ILE A 59 -12.52 -3.66 -5.71
C ILE A 59 -13.54 -3.38 -4.60
N SER A 60 -14.29 -4.39 -4.17
CA SER A 60 -15.26 -4.26 -3.08
C SER A 60 -14.62 -3.80 -1.78
N LEU A 61 -13.47 -4.38 -1.41
CA LEU A 61 -12.72 -3.99 -0.21
C LEU A 61 -12.16 -2.57 -0.34
N ALA A 62 -11.62 -2.19 -1.49
CA ALA A 62 -11.13 -0.85 -1.74
C ALA A 62 -12.23 0.21 -1.58
N LYS A 63 -13.46 -0.09 -2.00
CA LYS A 63 -14.60 0.83 -1.86
C LYS A 63 -15.10 0.99 -0.41
N LYS A 64 -14.89 0.01 0.46
CA LYS A 64 -15.35 0.07 1.86
C LYS A 64 -14.60 1.07 2.73
N GLY A 65 -13.34 1.34 2.43
CA GLY A 65 -12.43 2.09 3.31
C GLY A 65 -12.33 3.59 3.03
N PHE A 66 -13.24 4.20 2.28
CA PHE A 66 -13.19 5.63 1.91
C PHE A 66 -11.82 6.07 1.36
N ILE A 67 -11.13 5.19 0.63
CA ILE A 67 -9.74 5.42 0.18
C ILE A 67 -9.56 6.65 -0.73
N THR A 68 -10.65 7.14 -1.34
CA THR A 68 -10.65 8.35 -2.17
C THR A 68 -10.86 9.64 -1.36
N SER A 69 -10.97 9.55 -0.03
CA SER A 69 -11.18 10.72 0.82
C SER A 69 -10.02 11.74 0.75
N THR A 70 -8.78 11.26 0.64
CA THR A 70 -7.62 12.14 0.45
C THR A 70 -7.65 12.83 -0.91
N ASP A 71 -8.07 12.13 -1.96
CA ASP A 71 -8.24 12.74 -3.30
C ASP A 71 -9.33 13.82 -3.27
N LEU A 72 -10.39 13.64 -2.46
CA LEU A 72 -11.41 14.65 -2.22
C LEU A 72 -10.82 15.90 -1.55
N ALA A 73 -10.03 15.74 -0.48
CA ALA A 73 -9.38 16.86 0.19
C ALA A 73 -8.44 17.62 -0.75
N ASP A 74 -7.60 16.90 -1.51
CA ASP A 74 -6.71 17.48 -2.52
C ASP A 74 -7.47 18.23 -3.60
N TYR A 75 -8.61 17.68 -4.06
CA TYR A 75 -9.47 18.34 -5.04
C TYR A 75 -10.02 19.67 -4.51
N LEU A 76 -10.50 19.69 -3.27
CA LEU A 76 -11.01 20.91 -2.64
C LEU A 76 -9.93 22.00 -2.55
N VAL A 77 -8.70 21.64 -2.18
CA VAL A 77 -7.57 22.57 -2.14
C VAL A 77 -7.24 23.11 -3.54
N LYS A 78 -7.09 22.24 -4.52
CA LYS A 78 -6.65 22.60 -5.88
C LYS A 78 -7.68 23.44 -6.63
N ASN A 79 -8.95 23.09 -6.55
CA ASN A 79 -9.99 23.72 -7.36
C ASN A 79 -10.66 24.93 -6.68
N TYR A 80 -10.76 24.91 -5.36
CA TYR A 80 -11.42 26.01 -4.63
C TYR A 80 -10.43 26.88 -3.84
N LYS A 81 -9.12 26.57 -3.91
CA LYS A 81 -8.02 27.33 -3.29
C LYS A 81 -8.22 27.55 -1.78
N ILE A 82 -8.90 26.64 -1.11
CA ILE A 82 -9.03 26.64 0.34
C ILE A 82 -7.79 25.98 0.98
N ASN A 83 -7.47 26.36 2.22
CA ASN A 83 -6.35 25.71 2.91
C ASN A 83 -6.64 24.24 3.21
N PHE A 84 -5.59 23.42 3.29
CA PHE A 84 -5.71 21.98 3.50
C PHE A 84 -6.47 21.62 4.78
N ARG A 85 -6.28 22.39 5.86
CA ARG A 85 -6.97 22.15 7.14
C ARG A 85 -8.50 22.26 7.02
N LEU A 86 -8.97 23.23 6.24
CA LEU A 86 -10.40 23.40 5.97
C LEU A 86 -10.91 22.28 5.04
N ALA A 87 -10.17 21.96 3.98
CA ALA A 87 -10.50 20.88 3.07
C ALA A 87 -10.61 19.55 3.82
N TYR A 88 -9.66 19.25 4.71
CA TYR A 88 -9.69 18.06 5.56
C TYR A 88 -10.93 18.01 6.47
N LYS A 89 -11.28 19.14 7.13
CA LYS A 89 -12.49 19.22 7.96
C LYS A 89 -13.77 18.98 7.15
N ILE A 90 -13.86 19.53 5.96
CA ILE A 90 -14.99 19.30 5.05
C ILE A 90 -15.07 17.83 4.66
N THR A 91 -13.94 17.25 4.22
CA THR A 91 -13.85 15.83 3.84
C THR A 91 -14.23 14.91 5.00
N ALA A 92 -13.75 15.18 6.22
CA ALA A 92 -14.10 14.39 7.40
C ALA A 92 -15.62 14.43 7.69
N LYS A 93 -16.27 15.60 7.54
CA LYS A 93 -17.72 15.71 7.68
C LYS A 93 -18.48 14.90 6.61
N ILE A 94 -18.00 14.92 5.37
CA ILE A 94 -18.60 14.15 4.25
C ILE A 94 -18.44 12.65 4.52
N VAL A 95 -17.26 12.19 4.94
CA VAL A 95 -17.00 10.78 5.29
C VAL A 95 -17.92 10.35 6.43
N ASN A 96 -17.98 11.11 7.52
CA ASN A 96 -18.87 10.79 8.66
C ASN A 96 -20.34 10.75 8.26
N TYR A 97 -20.78 11.63 7.34
CA TYR A 97 -22.13 11.61 6.81
C TYR A 97 -22.37 10.34 5.97
N ALA A 98 -21.45 9.97 5.09
CA ALA A 98 -21.53 8.77 4.27
C ALA A 98 -21.59 7.52 5.16
N GLU A 99 -20.74 7.41 6.17
CA GLU A 99 -20.69 6.32 7.12
C GLU A 99 -22.01 6.17 7.90
N LYS A 100 -22.55 7.26 8.46
CA LYS A 100 -23.83 7.26 9.18
C LYS A 100 -25.03 6.83 8.31
N ASN A 101 -24.95 7.09 7.01
CA ASN A 101 -26.01 6.71 6.06
C ASN A 101 -25.71 5.38 5.34
N ASN A 102 -24.68 4.64 5.75
CA ASN A 102 -24.22 3.40 5.11
C ASN A 102 -23.99 3.55 3.59
N LYS A 103 -23.52 4.72 3.15
CA LYS A 103 -23.18 5.05 1.76
C LYS A 103 -21.66 5.08 1.56
N LYS A 104 -21.22 4.78 0.35
CA LYS A 104 -19.86 5.06 -0.09
C LYS A 104 -19.76 6.50 -0.59
N LEU A 105 -18.52 7.03 -0.74
CA LEU A 105 -18.34 8.41 -1.23
C LEU A 105 -18.84 8.59 -2.67
N ASP A 106 -18.72 7.57 -3.51
CA ASP A 106 -19.18 7.56 -4.90
C ASP A 106 -20.71 7.35 -5.05
N GLU A 107 -21.39 7.03 -3.95
CA GLU A 107 -22.86 6.87 -3.87
C GLU A 107 -23.59 8.13 -3.36
N LEU A 108 -22.84 9.13 -2.88
CA LEU A 108 -23.40 10.41 -2.48
C LEU A 108 -23.83 11.23 -3.70
N ASN A 109 -24.98 11.89 -3.63
CA ASN A 109 -25.41 12.81 -4.68
C ASN A 109 -24.83 14.23 -4.48
N LEU A 110 -24.96 15.08 -5.52
CA LEU A 110 -24.39 16.42 -5.50
C LEU A 110 -24.96 17.30 -4.39
N ASP A 111 -26.26 17.17 -4.11
CA ASP A 111 -26.95 17.98 -3.10
C ASP A 111 -26.50 17.59 -1.70
N GLU A 112 -26.23 16.32 -1.45
CA GLU A 112 -25.64 15.85 -0.20
C GLU A 112 -24.25 16.43 0.01
N LEU A 113 -23.40 16.46 -1.02
CA LEU A 113 -22.05 17.01 -0.97
C LEU A 113 -22.08 18.54 -0.79
N LYS A 114 -22.99 19.25 -1.45
CA LYS A 114 -23.15 20.70 -1.34
C LYS A 114 -23.57 21.17 0.06
N LYS A 115 -24.21 20.33 0.88
CA LYS A 115 -24.49 20.63 2.29
C LYS A 115 -23.23 20.95 3.10
N PHE A 116 -22.08 20.37 2.73
CA PHE A 116 -20.82 20.57 3.42
C PHE A 116 -19.96 21.65 2.78
N TYR A 117 -20.08 21.84 1.47
CA TYR A 117 -19.42 22.92 0.75
C TYR A 117 -20.18 23.26 -0.54
N SER A 118 -20.87 24.41 -0.55
CA SER A 118 -21.82 24.82 -1.59
C SER A 118 -21.23 24.92 -3.01
N LYS A 119 -19.92 25.17 -3.11
CA LYS A 119 -19.23 25.31 -4.39
C LYS A 119 -18.88 23.99 -5.09
N ILE A 120 -19.15 22.84 -4.47
CA ILE A 120 -18.88 21.52 -5.09
C ILE A 120 -19.69 21.39 -6.38
N ASP A 121 -19.03 20.92 -7.43
CA ASP A 121 -19.61 20.68 -8.74
C ASP A 121 -19.54 19.21 -9.17
N ASN A 122 -20.14 18.86 -10.28
CA ASN A 122 -20.21 17.49 -10.81
C ASN A 122 -18.83 16.85 -11.11
N LYS A 123 -17.75 17.65 -11.24
CA LYS A 123 -16.41 17.12 -11.50
C LYS A 123 -15.91 16.26 -10.34
N ILE A 124 -16.49 16.42 -9.15
CA ILE A 124 -16.13 15.65 -7.95
C ILE A 124 -16.31 14.13 -8.15
N PHE A 125 -17.35 13.71 -8.87
CA PHE A 125 -17.62 12.28 -9.07
C PHE A 125 -16.50 11.57 -9.86
N LYS A 126 -15.85 12.29 -10.77
CA LYS A 126 -14.66 11.78 -11.46
C LYS A 126 -13.51 11.58 -10.48
N ILE A 127 -13.34 12.49 -9.53
CA ILE A 127 -12.27 12.44 -8.53
C ILE A 127 -12.48 11.27 -7.55
N LEU A 128 -13.74 11.03 -7.16
CA LEU A 128 -14.10 9.97 -6.22
C LEU A 128 -14.03 8.55 -6.84
N SER A 129 -13.84 8.43 -8.16
CA SER A 129 -13.70 7.12 -8.79
C SER A 129 -12.34 6.49 -8.46
N LEU A 130 -12.33 5.18 -8.13
CA LEU A 130 -11.11 4.42 -7.84
C LEU A 130 -10.12 4.45 -9.02
N GLU A 131 -10.62 4.34 -10.24
CA GLU A 131 -9.81 4.36 -11.44
C GLU A 131 -9.07 5.69 -11.61
N ASN A 132 -9.77 6.81 -11.40
CA ASN A 132 -9.14 8.12 -11.46
C ASN A 132 -8.13 8.32 -10.33
N SER A 133 -8.45 7.86 -9.11
CA SER A 133 -7.51 7.90 -7.98
C SER A 133 -6.18 7.22 -8.34
N ILE A 134 -6.23 5.99 -8.88
CA ILE A 134 -5.04 5.24 -9.31
C ILE A 134 -4.30 6.00 -10.43
N ASN A 135 -5.01 6.42 -11.49
CA ASN A 135 -4.42 7.03 -12.67
C ASN A 135 -3.89 8.46 -12.43
N SER A 136 -4.34 9.13 -11.37
CA SER A 136 -3.84 10.45 -10.98
C SER A 136 -2.42 10.41 -10.39
N LYS A 137 -1.97 9.27 -9.87
CA LYS A 137 -0.65 9.10 -9.22
C LYS A 137 0.45 8.89 -10.28
N LYS A 138 0.86 9.98 -10.96
CA LYS A 138 1.79 9.96 -12.10
C LYS A 138 3.25 10.22 -11.75
N SER A 139 3.56 10.59 -10.49
CA SER A 139 4.93 10.77 -10.00
C SER A 139 5.76 9.49 -10.17
N PHE A 140 7.09 9.60 -10.12
CA PHE A 140 7.97 8.43 -10.12
C PHE A 140 7.59 7.47 -8.98
N GLY A 141 7.43 6.19 -9.28
CA GLY A 141 6.94 5.19 -8.31
C GLY A 141 5.43 5.22 -8.05
N GLY A 142 4.68 6.16 -8.64
CA GLY A 142 3.23 6.23 -8.50
C GLY A 142 2.50 5.08 -9.20
N THR A 143 1.29 4.80 -8.73
CA THR A 143 0.50 3.62 -9.11
C THR A 143 -0.28 3.76 -10.43
N SER A 144 -0.11 4.84 -11.20
CA SER A 144 -0.81 4.97 -12.49
C SER A 144 -0.49 3.80 -13.41
N PHE A 145 -1.49 3.36 -14.20
CA PHE A 145 -1.30 2.24 -15.14
C PHE A 145 -0.11 2.45 -16.09
N ASN A 146 0.15 3.69 -16.50
CA ASN A 146 1.30 3.99 -17.34
C ASN A 146 2.63 3.77 -16.63
N ASN A 147 2.72 4.14 -15.36
CA ASN A 147 3.93 3.90 -14.56
C ASN A 147 4.15 2.41 -14.34
N ILE A 148 3.09 1.66 -13.99
CA ILE A 148 3.17 0.21 -13.81
C ILE A 148 3.62 -0.47 -15.12
N LYS A 149 3.03 -0.12 -16.27
CA LYS A 149 3.46 -0.65 -17.57
C LYS A 149 4.94 -0.36 -17.87
N LYS A 150 5.42 0.85 -17.56
CA LYS A 150 6.84 1.20 -17.71
C LYS A 150 7.74 0.36 -16.79
N MET A 151 7.33 0.15 -15.55
CA MET A 151 8.07 -0.68 -14.59
C MET A 151 8.13 -2.13 -15.05
N ILE A 152 7.01 -2.72 -15.42
CA ILE A 152 6.97 -4.09 -15.97
C ILE A 152 7.93 -4.21 -17.15
N LYS A 153 7.85 -3.30 -18.14
CA LYS A 153 8.74 -3.32 -19.31
C LYS A 153 10.22 -3.19 -18.94
N LYS A 154 10.55 -2.38 -17.92
CA LYS A 154 11.92 -2.24 -17.42
C LYS A 154 12.43 -3.56 -16.83
N TYR A 155 11.68 -4.17 -15.93
CA TYR A 155 12.11 -5.40 -15.25
C TYR A 155 12.13 -6.60 -16.19
N TYR A 156 11.19 -6.74 -17.11
CA TYR A 156 11.26 -7.77 -18.16
C TYR A 156 12.52 -7.69 -19.01
N ARG A 157 13.15 -6.51 -19.17
CA ARG A 157 14.41 -6.36 -19.91
C ARG A 157 15.63 -6.71 -19.07
N VAL A 158 15.54 -6.62 -17.77
CA VAL A 158 16.67 -6.85 -16.84
C VAL A 158 16.80 -8.33 -16.48
N TYR A 159 15.67 -9.04 -16.45
CA TYR A 159 15.62 -10.46 -16.02
C TYR A 159 15.35 -11.44 -17.16
N LYS A 160 15.49 -11.02 -18.42
CA LYS A 160 15.59 -11.87 -19.60
C LYS A 160 17.06 -12.13 -19.92
#